data_1e9ffa6da9c72ff17b21bc8f70d3a413
#
_entry.id   1e9ffa6da9c72ff17b21bc8f70d3a413
#
_cell.length_a   1.000
_cell.length_b   1.000
_cell.length_c   1.000
_cell.angle_alpha   90.00
_cell.angle_beta   90.00
_cell.angle_gamma   90.00
#
_symmetry.space_group_name_H-M   'P 1'
#
loop_
_entity.id
_entity.type
_entity.pdbx_description
1 polymer ?
#
loop_
_entity_poly.entity_id
_entity_poly.type
_entity_poly.pdbx_seq_one_letter_code
_entity_poly.pdbx_strand_id
1 'polypeptide(L)'
;DKEYYDSTFRPAAGDLWEALPDLIESASLSVNFYQPDCYIDDKKLEDMQVMFADTLFFQTIGLEILRGDPHELATPLSVFLSQSKARELFGDEEPVGKTFSMSKMLDVTVRGIYQDVPGNTVYPHNTVISLPTLEEYIYGRGTWKSNDIYNVLFRLKSPESVEAMNNRIQKAVERYTETKEGADVMEFSILPLSDIYLSSSDNVRRLVILGVLGFSIFFVSIMNYVLAAVASFSRRAKAVGVH
;
A
#
# COMPACT_ATOMS: atom_id res chain seq x y z
N ASP A 1 25.05 -3.59 1.70
CA ASP A 1 23.68 -3.64 1.16
C ASP A 1 22.89 -2.56 1.87
N LYS A 2 22.29 -1.62 1.12
CA LYS A 2 21.36 -0.63 1.70
C LYS A 2 20.05 -1.36 1.98
N GLU A 3 19.64 -1.43 3.24
CA GLU A 3 18.31 -1.87 3.62
C GLU A 3 17.33 -0.70 3.40
N TYR A 4 16.29 -0.93 2.62
CA TYR A 4 15.23 0.06 2.41
C TYR A 4 14.04 -0.32 3.28
N TYR A 5 13.61 0.63 4.10
CA TYR A 5 12.39 0.52 4.91
C TYR A 5 11.30 1.35 4.27
N ASP A 6 10.10 0.80 4.17
CA ASP A 6 8.90 1.48 3.68
C ASP A 6 8.15 2.24 4.78
N SER A 7 8.67 2.17 6.00
CA SER A 7 8.14 2.86 7.18
C SER A 7 9.09 3.93 7.69
N THR A 8 8.54 4.91 8.40
CA THR A 8 9.27 6.03 8.96
C THR A 8 8.62 6.54 10.25
N PHE A 9 9.09 7.67 10.74
CA PHE A 9 8.63 8.26 11.99
C PHE A 9 7.36 9.10 11.81
N ARG A 10 6.50 9.07 12.82
CA ARG A 10 5.24 9.81 12.83
C ARG A 10 5.35 11.30 12.46
N PRO A 11 6.30 12.07 13.02
CA PRO A 11 6.38 13.51 12.73
C PRO A 11 6.77 13.83 11.28
N ALA A 12 7.32 12.87 10.53
CA ALA A 12 7.85 13.12 9.19
C ALA A 12 6.80 13.70 8.23
N ALA A 13 5.53 13.30 8.32
CA ALA A 13 4.48 13.84 7.46
C ALA A 13 4.28 15.36 7.67
N GLY A 14 4.10 15.77 8.92
CA GLY A 14 3.86 17.19 9.26
C GLY A 14 5.10 18.04 9.07
N ASP A 15 6.25 17.58 9.58
CA ASP A 15 7.50 18.35 9.56
C ASP A 15 8.04 18.55 8.13
N LEU A 16 7.89 17.55 7.26
CA LEU A 16 8.28 17.68 5.86
C LEU A 16 7.29 18.54 5.07
N TRP A 17 6.00 18.46 5.36
CA TRP A 17 5.02 19.35 4.74
C TRP A 17 5.28 20.83 5.12
N GLU A 18 5.57 21.09 6.38
CA GLU A 18 5.93 22.43 6.85
C GLU A 18 7.25 22.94 6.23
N ALA A 19 8.23 22.04 6.08
CA ALA A 19 9.54 22.40 5.52
C ALA A 19 9.53 22.59 3.99
N LEU A 20 8.62 21.90 3.27
CA LEU A 20 8.58 21.85 1.80
C LEU A 20 7.17 22.20 1.26
N PRO A 21 6.55 23.31 1.67
CA PRO A 21 5.18 23.65 1.31
C PRO A 21 5.02 24.01 -0.16
N ASP A 22 6.11 24.33 -0.83
CA ASP A 22 6.14 24.60 -2.28
C ASP A 22 6.02 23.32 -3.14
N LEU A 23 6.39 22.17 -2.59
CA LEU A 23 6.38 20.88 -3.31
C LEU A 23 5.20 19.99 -2.89
N ILE A 24 4.79 20.03 -1.61
CA ILE A 24 3.79 19.15 -1.04
C ILE A 24 2.42 19.84 -1.03
N GLU A 25 1.42 19.20 -1.60
CA GLU A 25 0.01 19.63 -1.56
C GLU A 25 -0.68 19.11 -0.29
N SER A 26 -0.49 17.83 0.03
CA SER A 26 -0.97 17.20 1.26
C SER A 26 -0.04 16.07 1.69
N ALA A 27 -0.04 15.79 3.00
CA ALA A 27 0.70 14.71 3.61
C ALA A 27 -0.24 13.91 4.53
N SER A 28 -0.09 12.58 4.52
CA SER A 28 -0.90 11.68 5.34
C SER A 28 -0.04 10.60 5.96
N LEU A 29 -0.47 10.17 7.14
CA LEU A 29 0.09 9.04 7.88
C LEU A 29 -0.83 7.83 7.76
N SER A 30 -0.22 6.67 7.52
CA SER A 30 -0.92 5.40 7.58
C SER A 30 -0.06 4.31 8.22
N VAL A 31 -0.72 3.25 8.69
CA VAL A 31 -0.07 2.04 9.24
C VAL A 31 -0.86 0.83 8.76
N ASN A 32 -0.20 -0.11 8.11
CA ASN A 32 -0.84 -1.27 7.47
C ASN A 32 -0.32 -2.64 7.91
N PHE A 33 0.74 -2.68 8.72
CA PHE A 33 1.33 -3.96 9.14
C PHE A 33 0.50 -4.70 10.19
N TYR A 34 -0.32 -3.99 10.97
CA TYR A 34 -1.16 -4.58 12.01
C TYR A 34 -2.54 -4.94 11.45
N GLN A 35 -2.85 -6.23 11.42
CA GLN A 35 -4.10 -6.78 10.88
C GLN A 35 -4.89 -7.46 11.99
N PRO A 36 -5.75 -6.71 12.72
CA PRO A 36 -6.55 -7.27 13.79
C PRO A 36 -7.67 -8.16 13.26
N ASP A 37 -7.98 -9.23 13.99
CA ASP A 37 -9.21 -9.97 13.75
C ASP A 37 -10.43 -9.12 14.10
N CYS A 38 -11.42 -9.07 13.21
CA CYS A 38 -12.66 -8.33 13.42
C CYS A 38 -13.86 -9.27 13.59
N TYR A 39 -14.86 -8.86 14.38
CA TYR A 39 -15.99 -9.70 14.74
C TYR A 39 -17.31 -8.92 14.79
N ILE A 40 -18.40 -9.55 14.33
CA ILE A 40 -19.78 -9.13 14.57
C ILE A 40 -20.49 -10.31 15.27
N ASP A 41 -21.14 -10.08 16.40
CA ASP A 41 -21.84 -11.11 17.16
C ASP A 41 -21.01 -12.39 17.36
N ASP A 42 -19.75 -12.24 17.79
CA ASP A 42 -18.77 -13.31 17.96
C ASP A 42 -18.35 -14.06 16.67
N LYS A 43 -18.93 -13.74 15.52
CA LYS A 43 -18.53 -14.28 14.23
C LYS A 43 -17.35 -13.49 13.68
N LYS A 44 -16.26 -14.19 13.39
CA LYS A 44 -15.10 -13.59 12.73
C LYS A 44 -15.46 -13.12 11.33
N LEU A 45 -15.04 -11.89 11.00
CA LEU A 45 -15.17 -11.31 9.66
C LEU A 45 -13.98 -11.75 8.82
N GLU A 46 -14.25 -12.28 7.65
CA GLU A 46 -13.21 -12.72 6.72
C GLU A 46 -12.75 -11.54 5.82
N ASP A 47 -11.57 -11.70 5.24
CA ASP A 47 -11.00 -10.76 4.25
C ASP A 47 -11.02 -9.28 4.68
N MET A 48 -10.82 -9.03 5.96
CA MET A 48 -10.63 -7.69 6.50
C MET A 48 -9.19 -7.25 6.24
N GLN A 49 -9.03 -6.26 5.37
CA GLN A 49 -7.74 -5.64 5.05
C GLN A 49 -7.70 -4.27 5.72
N VAL A 50 -7.15 -4.24 6.92
CA VAL A 50 -7.18 -3.06 7.79
C VAL A 50 -5.99 -2.14 7.51
N MET A 51 -6.27 -0.85 7.46
CA MET A 51 -5.30 0.23 7.48
C MET A 51 -5.70 1.24 8.55
N PHE A 52 -4.74 1.71 9.34
CA PHE A 52 -4.94 2.85 10.22
C PHE A 52 -4.47 4.10 9.50
N ALA A 53 -5.27 5.16 9.48
CA ALA A 53 -4.91 6.37 8.76
C ALA A 53 -5.45 7.63 9.45
N ASP A 54 -4.86 8.76 9.09
CA ASP A 54 -5.31 10.09 9.53
C ASP A 54 -6.40 10.66 8.62
N THR A 55 -6.88 11.85 8.97
CA THR A 55 -8.00 12.53 8.28
C THR A 55 -7.67 12.93 6.84
N LEU A 56 -6.40 13.05 6.49
CA LEU A 56 -5.95 13.49 5.16
C LEU A 56 -5.72 12.32 4.20
N PHE A 57 -5.84 11.08 4.68
CA PHE A 57 -5.54 9.89 3.91
C PHE A 57 -6.28 9.83 2.57
N PHE A 58 -7.62 9.92 2.59
CA PHE A 58 -8.43 9.81 1.39
C PHE A 58 -8.12 10.92 0.37
N GLN A 59 -7.94 12.16 0.86
CA GLN A 59 -7.55 13.29 0.02
C GLN A 59 -6.18 13.05 -0.61
N THR A 60 -5.20 12.59 0.18
CA THR A 60 -3.81 12.41 -0.27
C THR A 60 -3.70 11.35 -1.34
N ILE A 61 -4.38 10.21 -1.21
CA ILE A 61 -4.36 9.14 -2.22
C ILE A 61 -5.40 9.31 -3.33
N GLY A 62 -6.35 10.24 -3.17
CA GLY A 62 -7.37 10.55 -4.17
C GLY A 62 -8.53 9.54 -4.21
N LEU A 63 -8.89 8.94 -3.07
CA LEU A 63 -10.09 8.12 -2.96
C LEU A 63 -11.31 8.96 -2.60
N GLU A 64 -12.40 8.71 -3.30
CA GLU A 64 -13.67 9.40 -3.08
C GLU A 64 -14.39 8.86 -1.84
N ILE A 65 -14.86 9.77 -0.98
CA ILE A 65 -15.76 9.46 0.12
C ILE A 65 -17.20 9.50 -0.41
N LEU A 66 -17.88 8.37 -0.31
CA LEU A 66 -19.27 8.22 -0.77
C LEU A 66 -20.26 8.63 0.31
N ARG A 67 -19.92 8.42 1.58
CA ARG A 67 -20.71 8.78 2.77
C ARG A 67 -19.81 9.09 3.95
N GLY A 68 -20.25 10.00 4.82
CA GLY A 68 -19.52 10.40 6.03
C GLY A 68 -18.54 11.54 5.78
N ASP A 69 -17.87 11.97 6.84
CA ASP A 69 -16.87 13.03 6.82
C ASP A 69 -15.50 12.43 7.19
N PRO A 70 -14.46 12.51 6.34
CA PRO A 70 -13.12 11.98 6.66
C PRO A 70 -12.51 12.58 7.92
N HIS A 71 -12.96 13.75 8.37
CA HIS A 71 -12.55 14.33 9.66
C HIS A 71 -12.93 13.47 10.87
N GLU A 72 -13.90 12.57 10.75
CA GLU A 72 -14.25 11.60 11.79
C GLU A 72 -13.08 10.64 12.13
N LEU A 73 -12.09 10.48 11.23
CA LEU A 73 -10.86 9.75 11.52
C LEU A 73 -9.95 10.43 12.57
N ALA A 74 -10.24 11.68 12.96
CA ALA A 74 -9.60 12.31 14.13
C ALA A 74 -10.09 11.71 15.46
N THR A 75 -11.27 11.07 15.45
CA THR A 75 -11.87 10.48 16.64
C THR A 75 -11.45 9.01 16.75
N PRO A 76 -10.91 8.56 17.90
CA PRO A 76 -10.60 7.15 18.11
C PRO A 76 -11.83 6.26 17.88
N LEU A 77 -11.58 5.01 17.53
CA LEU A 77 -12.61 3.98 17.28
C LEU A 77 -13.56 4.30 16.10
N SER A 78 -13.20 5.25 15.26
CA SER A 78 -13.90 5.53 14.00
C SER A 78 -13.35 4.64 12.87
N VAL A 79 -14.25 4.12 12.01
CA VAL A 79 -13.87 3.31 10.86
C VAL A 79 -14.62 3.73 9.61
N PHE A 80 -13.92 3.68 8.48
CA PHE A 80 -14.47 3.81 7.13
C PHE A 80 -14.33 2.46 6.42
N LEU A 81 -15.38 2.04 5.73
CA LEU A 81 -15.39 0.80 4.95
C LEU A 81 -15.42 1.12 3.45
N SER A 82 -14.80 0.26 2.65
CA SER A 82 -15.05 0.31 1.21
C SER A 82 -16.49 -0.05 0.89
N GLN A 83 -17.00 0.42 -0.24
CA GLN A 83 -18.40 0.19 -0.63
C GLN A 83 -18.74 -1.31 -0.69
N SER A 84 -17.86 -2.10 -1.29
CA SER A 84 -18.05 -3.55 -1.38
C SER A 84 -18.01 -4.22 -0.01
N LYS A 85 -17.10 -3.84 0.87
CA LYS A 85 -17.01 -4.42 2.22
C LYS A 85 -18.21 -4.03 3.08
N ALA A 86 -18.67 -2.80 3.00
CA ALA A 86 -19.88 -2.37 3.70
C ALA A 86 -21.12 -3.18 3.27
N ARG A 87 -21.28 -3.42 1.95
CA ARG A 87 -22.35 -4.26 1.43
C ARG A 87 -22.24 -5.71 1.85
N GLU A 88 -21.01 -6.27 1.87
CA GLU A 88 -20.75 -7.63 2.32
C GLU A 88 -21.15 -7.83 3.78
N LEU A 89 -20.83 -6.86 4.66
CA LEU A 89 -21.06 -6.97 6.11
C LEU A 89 -22.52 -6.69 6.50
N PHE A 90 -23.17 -5.73 5.83
CA PHE A 90 -24.46 -5.19 6.28
C PHE A 90 -25.57 -5.31 5.22
N GLY A 91 -25.28 -5.85 4.04
CA GLY A 91 -26.25 -5.98 2.96
C GLY A 91 -26.78 -4.63 2.49
N ASP A 92 -28.10 -4.50 2.47
CA ASP A 92 -28.81 -3.26 2.08
C ASP A 92 -29.09 -2.33 3.27
N GLU A 93 -28.70 -2.70 4.47
CA GLU A 93 -28.87 -1.86 5.66
C GLU A 93 -27.89 -0.69 5.67
N GLU A 94 -28.30 0.43 6.33
CA GLU A 94 -27.40 1.58 6.51
C GLU A 94 -26.20 1.19 7.38
N PRO A 95 -24.96 1.23 6.84
CA PRO A 95 -23.79 0.81 7.59
C PRO A 95 -23.27 1.87 8.55
N VAL A 96 -23.49 3.16 8.27
CA VAL A 96 -23.00 4.26 9.14
C VAL A 96 -23.72 4.22 10.49
N GLY A 97 -22.94 4.25 11.57
CA GLY A 97 -23.42 4.10 12.94
C GLY A 97 -23.39 2.67 13.47
N LYS A 98 -23.22 1.66 12.62
CA LYS A 98 -23.05 0.27 13.07
C LYS A 98 -21.67 0.06 13.66
N THR A 99 -21.53 -0.97 14.51
CA THR A 99 -20.30 -1.30 15.22
C THR A 99 -19.87 -2.72 14.92
N PHE A 100 -18.57 -2.96 14.99
CA PHE A 100 -17.99 -4.28 15.06
C PHE A 100 -16.78 -4.28 16.01
N SER A 101 -16.44 -5.46 16.54
CA SER A 101 -15.34 -5.58 17.49
C SER A 101 -14.02 -5.88 16.80
N MET A 102 -12.98 -5.15 17.16
CA MET A 102 -11.60 -5.39 16.77
C MET A 102 -10.89 -6.16 17.87
N SER A 103 -10.35 -7.34 17.55
CA SER A 103 -9.65 -8.25 18.47
C SER A 103 -10.47 -8.64 19.72
N LYS A 104 -11.80 -8.53 19.65
CA LYS A 104 -12.74 -8.73 20.80
C LYS A 104 -12.45 -7.82 22.00
N MET A 105 -11.75 -6.72 21.79
CA MET A 105 -11.37 -5.77 22.85
C MET A 105 -11.86 -4.35 22.60
N LEU A 106 -11.95 -3.93 21.36
CA LEU A 106 -12.28 -2.56 20.99
C LEU A 106 -13.43 -2.55 19.99
N ASP A 107 -14.53 -1.91 20.33
CA ASP A 107 -15.64 -1.70 19.40
C ASP A 107 -15.40 -0.46 18.56
N VAL A 108 -15.36 -0.64 17.26
CA VAL A 108 -15.21 0.45 16.29
C VAL A 108 -16.53 0.75 15.62
N THR A 109 -16.79 2.03 15.37
CA THR A 109 -18.04 2.53 14.78
C THR A 109 -17.83 2.96 13.34
N VAL A 110 -18.64 2.45 12.43
CA VAL A 110 -18.64 2.87 11.03
C VAL A 110 -19.09 4.34 10.94
N ARG A 111 -18.20 5.19 10.45
CA ARG A 111 -18.42 6.64 10.27
C ARG A 111 -18.54 7.05 8.81
N GLY A 112 -18.11 6.20 7.90
CA GLY A 112 -18.22 6.51 6.49
C GLY A 112 -17.94 5.35 5.56
N ILE A 113 -18.22 5.60 4.30
CA ILE A 113 -18.02 4.66 3.18
C ILE A 113 -17.20 5.37 2.12
N TYR A 114 -16.21 4.69 1.59
CA TYR A 114 -15.39 5.18 0.50
C TYR A 114 -15.46 4.26 -0.73
N GLN A 115 -15.05 4.78 -1.87
CA GLN A 115 -14.98 4.05 -3.14
C GLN A 115 -14.03 2.86 -3.03
N ASP A 116 -14.38 1.74 -3.64
CA ASP A 116 -13.51 0.57 -3.69
C ASP A 116 -12.14 0.90 -4.30
N VAL A 117 -11.11 0.35 -3.70
CA VAL A 117 -9.74 0.52 -4.16
C VAL A 117 -9.53 -0.33 -5.43
N PRO A 118 -8.88 0.20 -6.47
CA PRO A 118 -8.55 -0.59 -7.66
C PRO A 118 -7.73 -1.86 -7.32
N GLY A 119 -8.04 -2.97 -7.97
CA GLY A 119 -7.38 -4.26 -7.68
C GLY A 119 -5.89 -4.33 -8.00
N ASN A 120 -5.34 -3.31 -8.69
CA ASN A 120 -3.93 -3.18 -9.03
C ASN A 120 -3.16 -2.21 -8.13
N THR A 121 -3.60 -2.04 -6.89
CA THR A 121 -2.95 -1.15 -5.91
C THR A 121 -1.91 -1.88 -5.06
N VAL A 122 -0.92 -1.14 -4.59
CA VAL A 122 0.05 -1.58 -3.56
C VAL A 122 -0.52 -1.45 -2.14
N TYR A 123 -1.63 -0.74 -1.98
CA TYR A 123 -2.36 -0.57 -0.71
C TYR A 123 -3.75 -1.20 -0.81
N PRO A 124 -3.85 -2.54 -0.86
CA PRO A 124 -5.15 -3.22 -0.87
C PRO A 124 -5.78 -3.12 0.51
N HIS A 125 -6.65 -2.15 0.73
CA HIS A 125 -7.41 -2.01 1.97
C HIS A 125 -8.90 -1.87 1.67
N ASN A 126 -9.72 -2.45 2.52
CA ASN A 126 -11.17 -2.33 2.47
C ASN A 126 -11.75 -1.76 3.77
N THR A 127 -10.86 -1.50 4.75
CA THR A 127 -11.21 -1.01 6.08
C THR A 127 -10.15 -0.02 6.53
N VAL A 128 -10.55 1.24 6.74
CA VAL A 128 -9.68 2.30 7.25
C VAL A 128 -10.13 2.69 8.64
N ILE A 129 -9.30 2.44 9.64
CA ILE A 129 -9.55 2.77 11.05
C ILE A 129 -8.78 4.04 11.39
N SER A 130 -9.33 4.85 12.28
CA SER A 130 -8.67 6.07 12.74
C SER A 130 -7.28 5.81 13.32
N LEU A 131 -6.27 6.56 12.90
CA LEU A 131 -4.90 6.47 13.42
C LEU A 131 -4.83 6.69 14.94
N PRO A 132 -5.60 7.62 15.56
CA PRO A 132 -5.70 7.73 17.00
C PRO A 132 -6.07 6.43 17.72
N THR A 133 -6.85 5.54 17.12
CA THR A 133 -7.15 4.22 17.72
C THR A 133 -5.88 3.40 17.92
N LEU A 134 -5.00 3.35 16.90
CA LEU A 134 -3.73 2.65 17.00
C LEU A 134 -2.83 3.28 18.07
N GLU A 135 -2.76 4.61 18.08
CA GLU A 135 -1.87 5.38 18.95
C GLU A 135 -2.30 5.34 20.41
N GLU A 136 -3.60 5.33 20.71
CA GLU A 136 -4.13 5.35 22.07
C GLU A 136 -4.25 3.97 22.70
N TYR A 137 -4.63 2.95 21.91
CA TYR A 137 -5.00 1.65 22.46
C TYR A 137 -4.01 0.52 22.16
N ILE A 138 -3.07 0.70 21.22
CA ILE A 138 -2.24 -0.42 20.75
C ILE A 138 -0.75 -0.15 20.89
N TYR A 139 -0.22 0.90 20.25
CA TYR A 139 1.22 1.11 20.11
C TYR A 139 1.77 2.38 20.77
N GLY A 140 0.90 3.31 21.18
CA GLY A 140 1.33 4.64 21.60
C GLY A 140 1.76 5.53 20.42
N ARG A 141 1.84 6.83 20.68
CA ARG A 141 2.16 7.84 19.68
C ARG A 141 3.65 7.87 19.39
N GLY A 142 4.01 7.73 18.11
CA GLY A 142 5.40 7.76 17.67
C GLY A 142 6.05 9.16 17.73
N THR A 143 7.37 9.18 17.81
CA THR A 143 8.22 10.37 17.78
C THR A 143 9.37 10.16 16.80
N TRP A 144 10.23 11.16 16.53
CA TRP A 144 11.45 11.00 15.75
C TRP A 144 12.49 9.99 16.33
N LYS A 145 12.25 9.49 17.53
CA LYS A 145 13.17 8.59 18.25
C LYS A 145 12.52 7.25 18.62
N SER A 146 11.26 7.05 18.24
CA SER A 146 10.51 5.84 18.60
C SER A 146 9.37 5.57 17.64
N ASN A 147 9.03 4.29 17.46
CA ASN A 147 7.93 3.83 16.63
C ASN A 147 8.01 4.33 15.19
N ASP A 148 8.96 3.79 14.42
CA ASP A 148 9.17 4.02 12.99
C ASP A 148 8.23 3.16 12.11
N ILE A 149 6.99 3.00 12.53
CA ILE A 149 6.00 2.09 11.95
C ILE A 149 5.06 2.76 10.93
N TYR A 150 5.26 4.06 10.68
CA TYR A 150 4.33 4.85 9.88
C TYR A 150 4.75 4.89 8.41
N ASN A 151 3.80 4.66 7.52
CA ASN A 151 3.93 5.00 6.13
C ASN A 151 3.51 6.46 5.95
N VAL A 152 4.37 7.26 5.34
CA VAL A 152 4.09 8.65 5.00
C VAL A 152 3.79 8.76 3.53
N LEU A 153 2.61 9.26 3.20
CA LEU A 153 2.14 9.48 1.85
C LEU A 153 2.12 10.99 1.57
N PHE A 154 2.68 11.38 0.44
CA PHE A 154 2.65 12.77 -0.02
C PHE A 154 1.90 12.87 -1.34
N ARG A 155 0.98 13.82 -1.43
CA ARG A 155 0.50 14.34 -2.71
C ARG A 155 1.38 15.52 -3.08
N LEU A 156 2.09 15.40 -4.20
CA LEU A 156 2.94 16.47 -4.70
C LEU A 156 2.16 17.37 -5.66
N LYS A 157 2.53 18.64 -5.71
CA LYS A 157 1.91 19.64 -6.59
C LYS A 157 2.15 19.38 -8.08
N SER A 158 3.27 18.72 -8.41
CA SER A 158 3.58 18.27 -9.76
C SER A 158 4.46 17.03 -9.75
N PRO A 159 4.49 16.21 -10.83
CA PRO A 159 5.36 15.02 -10.93
C PRO A 159 6.86 15.34 -10.80
N GLU A 160 7.31 16.49 -11.33
CA GLU A 160 8.71 16.93 -11.27
C GLU A 160 9.15 17.22 -9.82
N SER A 161 8.20 17.40 -8.92
CA SER A 161 8.47 17.60 -7.49
C SER A 161 9.12 16.39 -6.80
N VAL A 162 9.08 15.19 -7.38
CA VAL A 162 9.74 14.00 -6.81
C VAL A 162 11.25 14.19 -6.72
N GLU A 163 11.90 14.60 -7.83
CA GLU A 163 13.34 14.86 -7.85
C GLU A 163 13.70 16.05 -6.93
N ALA A 164 12.92 17.13 -7.03
CA ALA A 164 13.13 18.32 -6.21
C ALA A 164 12.99 17.99 -4.70
N MET A 165 12.04 17.13 -4.35
CA MET A 165 11.85 16.69 -2.96
C MET A 165 13.01 15.82 -2.51
N ASN A 166 13.44 14.83 -3.29
CA ASN A 166 14.57 13.96 -2.94
C ASN A 166 15.87 14.74 -2.75
N ASN A 167 16.09 15.83 -3.50
CA ASN A 167 17.24 16.70 -3.34
C ASN A 167 17.18 17.56 -2.05
N ARG A 168 16.01 17.75 -1.45
CA ARG A 168 15.79 18.65 -0.31
C ARG A 168 15.42 17.92 0.99
N ILE A 169 14.88 16.70 0.87
CA ILE A 169 14.33 15.95 2.01
C ILE A 169 15.40 15.68 3.09
N GLN A 170 16.59 15.27 2.69
CA GLN A 170 17.67 14.96 3.63
C GLN A 170 17.99 16.17 4.51
N LYS A 171 18.15 17.35 3.90
CA LYS A 171 18.42 18.58 4.63
C LYS A 171 17.23 19.00 5.53
N ALA A 172 16.00 18.73 5.09
CA ALA A 172 14.80 19.05 5.86
C ALA A 172 14.71 18.19 7.13
N VAL A 173 15.17 16.94 7.12
CA VAL A 173 15.12 16.05 8.28
C VAL A 173 16.36 16.07 9.17
N GLU A 174 17.50 16.60 8.71
CA GLU A 174 18.75 16.66 9.46
C GLU A 174 18.59 17.21 10.88
N ARG A 175 17.80 18.28 11.04
CA ARG A 175 17.54 18.91 12.36
C ARG A 175 16.77 18.02 13.34
N TYR A 176 16.10 16.98 12.85
CA TYR A 176 15.31 16.05 13.67
C TYR A 176 16.05 14.73 13.92
N THR A 177 16.96 14.37 13.02
CA THR A 177 17.71 13.12 13.04
C THR A 177 19.17 13.34 13.46
N GLU A 178 19.43 14.33 14.35
CA GLU A 178 20.78 14.56 14.89
C GLU A 178 21.39 13.24 15.36
N THR A 179 22.28 12.69 14.54
CA THR A 179 23.02 11.48 14.82
C THR A 179 24.07 11.75 15.88
N LYS A 180 24.07 10.93 16.95
CA LYS A 180 25.23 10.84 17.82
C LYS A 180 26.42 10.36 16.97
N GLU A 181 27.61 10.90 17.19
CA GLU A 181 28.83 10.40 16.54
C GLU A 181 28.89 8.87 16.58
N GLY A 182 28.93 8.22 15.39
CA GLY A 182 29.00 6.76 15.25
C GLY A 182 27.67 6.02 15.02
N ALA A 183 26.53 6.71 14.87
CA ALA A 183 25.29 6.10 14.44
C ALA A 183 25.20 6.08 12.90
N ASP A 184 24.54 5.07 12.33
CA ASP A 184 24.29 5.00 10.89
C ASP A 184 23.46 6.21 10.44
N VAL A 185 23.89 6.84 9.34
CA VAL A 185 23.20 7.98 8.76
C VAL A 185 21.94 7.46 8.06
N MET A 186 20.77 7.82 8.56
CA MET A 186 19.51 7.53 7.89
C MET A 186 19.36 8.42 6.65
N GLU A 187 19.23 7.79 5.49
CA GLU A 187 18.91 8.48 4.24
C GLU A 187 17.39 8.42 4.00
N PHE A 188 16.79 9.57 3.74
CA PHE A 188 15.37 9.67 3.41
C PHE A 188 15.21 9.91 1.91
N SER A 189 14.28 9.20 1.30
CA SER A 189 13.89 9.40 -0.10
C SER A 189 12.41 9.11 -0.27
N ILE A 190 11.80 9.70 -1.29
CA ILE A 190 10.44 9.37 -1.71
C ILE A 190 10.46 8.65 -3.04
N LEU A 191 9.50 7.74 -3.20
CA LEU A 191 9.27 7.02 -4.43
C LEU A 191 7.84 7.28 -4.91
N PRO A 192 7.59 7.37 -6.23
CA PRO A 192 6.24 7.32 -6.76
C PRO A 192 5.51 6.06 -6.30
N LEU A 193 4.24 6.18 -5.95
CA LEU A 193 3.43 5.04 -5.48
C LEU A 193 3.38 3.91 -6.52
N SER A 194 3.41 4.24 -7.82
CA SER A 194 3.48 3.28 -8.92
C SER A 194 4.74 2.42 -8.91
N ASP A 195 5.84 2.93 -8.35
CA ASP A 195 7.15 2.28 -8.41
C ASP A 195 7.43 1.42 -7.17
N ILE A 196 6.64 1.58 -6.11
CA ILE A 196 6.80 0.83 -4.85
C ILE A 196 6.73 -0.68 -5.09
N TYR A 197 5.82 -1.14 -5.97
CA TYR A 197 5.71 -2.56 -6.29
C TYR A 197 7.01 -3.15 -6.85
N LEU A 198 7.69 -2.39 -7.71
CA LEU A 198 8.96 -2.79 -8.33
C LEU A 198 10.19 -2.48 -7.48
N SER A 199 10.05 -1.68 -6.42
CA SER A 199 11.15 -1.41 -5.47
C SER A 199 11.47 -2.62 -4.58
N SER A 200 10.50 -3.53 -4.38
CA SER A 200 10.69 -4.75 -3.62
C SER A 200 11.47 -5.79 -4.44
N SER A 201 12.63 -6.21 -3.93
CA SER A 201 13.46 -7.27 -4.52
C SER A 201 12.69 -8.58 -4.73
N ASP A 202 11.77 -8.91 -3.85
CA ASP A 202 10.94 -10.12 -3.94
C ASP A 202 9.94 -10.06 -5.11
N ASN A 203 9.34 -8.91 -5.36
CA ASN A 203 8.43 -8.72 -6.49
C ASN A 203 9.18 -8.79 -7.82
N VAL A 204 10.33 -8.12 -7.92
CA VAL A 204 11.21 -8.21 -9.10
C VAL A 204 11.63 -9.66 -9.34
N ARG A 205 12.06 -10.38 -8.31
CA ARG A 205 12.44 -11.79 -8.41
C ARG A 205 11.29 -12.68 -8.91
N ARG A 206 10.06 -12.48 -8.40
CA ARG A 206 8.86 -13.19 -8.87
C ARG A 206 8.59 -12.92 -10.35
N LEU A 207 8.68 -11.67 -10.80
CA LEU A 207 8.50 -11.30 -12.20
C LEU A 207 9.55 -11.93 -13.10
N VAL A 208 10.82 -11.96 -12.69
CA VAL A 208 11.90 -12.62 -13.43
C VAL A 208 11.64 -14.12 -13.56
N ILE A 209 11.26 -14.80 -12.48
CA ILE A 209 10.94 -16.24 -12.50
C ILE A 209 9.77 -16.53 -13.46
N LEU A 210 8.69 -15.74 -13.40
CA LEU A 210 7.54 -15.90 -14.30
C LEU A 210 7.93 -15.63 -15.76
N GLY A 211 8.78 -14.64 -16.01
CA GLY A 211 9.31 -14.35 -17.34
C GLY A 211 10.13 -15.50 -17.91
N VAL A 212 11.03 -16.08 -17.12
CA VAL A 212 11.85 -17.25 -17.53
C VAL A 212 10.96 -18.46 -17.82
N LEU A 213 9.98 -18.73 -16.97
CA LEU A 213 9.03 -19.83 -17.20
C LEU A 213 8.21 -19.62 -18.47
N GLY A 214 7.66 -18.44 -18.70
CA GLY A 214 6.92 -18.10 -19.90
C GLY A 214 7.77 -18.24 -21.16
N PHE A 215 9.00 -17.72 -21.14
CA PHE A 215 9.94 -17.87 -22.25
C PHE A 215 10.28 -19.36 -22.53
N SER A 216 10.47 -20.16 -21.48
CA SER A 216 10.77 -21.60 -21.62
C SER A 216 9.62 -22.34 -22.30
N ILE A 217 8.36 -22.07 -21.90
CA ILE A 217 7.17 -22.68 -22.51
C ILE A 217 7.06 -22.26 -23.98
N PHE A 218 7.26 -20.98 -24.28
CA PHE A 218 7.25 -20.46 -25.64
C PHE A 218 8.33 -21.12 -26.50
N PHE A 219 9.56 -21.25 -25.99
CA PHE A 219 10.66 -21.91 -26.68
C PHE A 219 10.37 -23.38 -27.00
N VAL A 220 9.87 -24.13 -26.02
CA VAL A 220 9.48 -25.53 -26.21
C VAL A 220 8.38 -25.67 -27.29
N SER A 221 7.42 -24.76 -27.28
CA SER A 221 6.33 -24.74 -28.27
C SER A 221 6.86 -24.49 -29.68
N ILE A 222 7.79 -23.56 -29.86
CA ILE A 222 8.46 -23.32 -31.15
C ILE A 222 9.25 -24.54 -31.59
N MET A 223 10.03 -25.13 -30.68
CA MET A 223 10.82 -26.33 -31.01
C MET A 223 9.94 -27.48 -31.44
N ASN A 224 8.82 -27.73 -30.76
CA ASN A 224 7.85 -28.75 -31.14
C ASN A 224 7.26 -28.49 -32.55
N TYR A 225 6.93 -27.22 -32.85
CA TYR A 225 6.45 -26.82 -34.16
C TYR A 225 7.50 -27.07 -35.26
N VAL A 226 8.75 -26.64 -35.03
CA VAL A 226 9.85 -26.84 -35.96
C VAL A 226 10.10 -28.35 -36.23
N LEU A 227 10.14 -29.16 -35.17
CA LEU A 227 10.30 -30.61 -35.30
C LEU A 227 9.17 -31.25 -36.10
N ALA A 228 7.92 -30.86 -35.86
CA ALA A 228 6.77 -31.34 -36.62
C ALA A 228 6.84 -30.93 -38.11
N ALA A 229 7.25 -29.70 -38.39
CA ALA A 229 7.44 -29.21 -39.74
C ALA A 229 8.55 -29.99 -40.47
N VAL A 230 9.71 -30.18 -39.85
CA VAL A 230 10.85 -30.94 -40.43
C VAL A 230 10.44 -32.39 -40.69
N ALA A 231 9.75 -33.05 -39.74
CA ALA A 231 9.24 -34.42 -39.92
C ALA A 231 8.24 -34.50 -41.09
N SER A 232 7.38 -33.50 -41.29
CA SER A 232 6.45 -33.40 -42.40
C SER A 232 7.17 -33.23 -43.75
N PHE A 233 8.19 -32.41 -43.82
CA PHE A 233 9.03 -32.23 -45.02
C PHE A 233 9.77 -33.52 -45.38
N SER A 234 10.36 -34.21 -44.40
CA SER A 234 11.07 -35.48 -44.61
C SER A 234 10.16 -36.57 -45.16
N ARG A 235 8.91 -36.67 -44.73
CA ARG A 235 7.90 -37.59 -45.29
C ARG A 235 7.54 -37.27 -46.72
N ARG A 236 7.35 -35.99 -47.06
CA ARG A 236 7.04 -35.56 -48.45
C ARG A 236 8.22 -35.79 -49.38
N ALA A 237 9.45 -35.54 -48.97
CA ALA A 237 10.66 -35.77 -49.76
C ALA A 237 10.80 -37.27 -50.13
N LYS A 238 10.53 -38.19 -49.19
CA LYS A 238 10.52 -39.64 -49.49
C LYS A 238 9.42 -40.06 -50.45
N ALA A 239 8.24 -39.41 -50.40
CA ALA A 239 7.14 -39.73 -51.34
C ALA A 239 7.42 -39.27 -52.79
N VAL A 240 8.23 -38.21 -52.98
CA VAL A 240 8.60 -37.66 -54.29
C VAL A 240 9.84 -38.35 -54.88
N GLY A 241 10.70 -38.96 -54.04
CA GLY A 241 11.93 -39.64 -54.50
C GLY A 241 11.78 -41.12 -54.89
N VAL A 242 10.56 -41.64 -54.89
CA VAL A 242 10.24 -43.09 -55.29
C VAL A 242 9.52 -43.16 -56.64
N HIS A 243 9.71 -42.24 -57.54
CA HIS A 243 9.28 -42.32 -58.94
C HIS A 243 10.47 -42.22 -59.86
#